data_7f9f1fe6b1f93818704884e53a34344c
#
_entry.id   7f9f1fe6b1f93818704884e53a34344c
#
_cell.length_a   1.000
_cell.length_b   1.000
_cell.length_c   1.000
_cell.angle_alpha   90.00
_cell.angle_beta   90.00
_cell.angle_gamma   90.00
#
_symmetry.space_group_name_H-M   'P 1'
#
loop_
_entity.id
_entity.type
_entity.pdbx_description
1 polymer ?
#
loop_
_entity_poly.entity_id
_entity_poly.type
_entity_poly.pdbx_seq_one_letter_code
_entity_poly.pdbx_strand_id
1 'polypeptide(L)'
;FNKGENEKGYITLLLLYPREREEAEFEHMVDSLLILQREHSVIIITEDKEDFVLEFLKDCQKELKNEEILVNFINAALAKMTEDAQKIRDEIIKLETSINENGPTRSLFTQVLQLKKYLISLSLTYDSDDKIIEFFKREKKALNLDENGHSGIIKLEENLDSLKKLTQAYNRYL
;
A
#
# COMPACT_ATOMS: atom_id res chain seq x y z
N PHE A 1 -0.77 -6.19 -12.92
CA PHE A 1 -1.45 -5.50 -13.97
C PHE A 1 -0.82 -4.16 -14.28
N ASN A 2 -0.56 -3.86 -15.45
CA ASN A 2 0.55 -3.37 -15.92
C ASN A 2 0.45 -2.61 -17.13
N LYS A 3 1.06 -1.60 -17.30
CA LYS A 3 1.59 -1.10 -18.52
C LYS A 3 0.61 -0.97 -19.66
N GLY A 4 0.10 0.20 -19.82
CA GLY A 4 -0.22 0.71 -21.12
C GLY A 4 0.69 1.88 -21.40
N GLU A 5 1.84 1.66 -22.04
CA GLU A 5 2.30 2.66 -22.96
C GLU A 5 1.27 2.69 -24.07
N ASN A 6 0.33 3.58 -23.98
CA ASN A 6 -0.39 4.01 -25.16
C ASN A 6 0.60 4.78 -26.04
N GLU A 7 0.48 4.66 -27.35
CA GLU A 7 1.22 5.42 -28.38
C GLU A 7 1.25 6.94 -28.17
N LYS A 8 0.70 7.44 -27.07
CA LYS A 8 0.56 8.85 -26.67
C LYS A 8 1.40 9.27 -25.47
N GLY A 9 2.30 8.42 -24.95
CA GLY A 9 3.21 8.80 -23.87
C GLY A 9 2.56 8.94 -22.49
N TYR A 10 1.54 8.14 -22.20
CA TYR A 10 0.95 8.03 -20.86
C TYR A 10 1.52 6.85 -20.09
N ILE A 11 1.77 7.03 -18.80
CA ILE A 11 2.02 5.95 -17.87
C ILE A 11 0.72 5.66 -17.14
N THR A 12 0.34 4.39 -17.11
CA THR A 12 -0.84 3.92 -16.38
C THR A 12 -0.39 2.88 -15.38
N LEU A 13 -0.66 3.10 -14.09
CA LEU A 13 -0.41 2.15 -13.02
C LEU A 13 -1.71 1.84 -12.28
N LEU A 14 -1.87 0.61 -11.87
CA LEU A 14 -2.92 0.16 -10.98
C LEU A 14 -2.27 -0.25 -9.66
N LEU A 15 -2.49 0.53 -8.62
CA LEU A 15 -2.09 0.20 -7.26
C LEU A 15 -3.26 -0.49 -6.57
N LEU A 16 -3.01 -1.64 -5.96
CA LEU A 16 -3.96 -2.29 -5.07
C LEU A 16 -3.67 -1.85 -3.63
N TYR A 17 -4.73 -1.58 -2.89
CA TYR A 17 -4.66 -1.10 -1.52
C TYR A 17 -5.61 -1.91 -0.62
N PRO A 18 -5.20 -2.34 0.58
CA PRO A 18 -6.09 -3.09 1.46
C PRO A 18 -7.21 -2.19 1.97
N ARG A 19 -8.46 -2.66 1.85
CA ARG A 19 -9.64 -1.95 2.34
C ARG A 19 -9.62 -1.79 3.85
N GLU A 20 -10.12 -0.67 4.35
CA GLU A 20 -10.26 -0.45 5.78
C GLU A 20 -11.07 -1.54 6.47
N ARG A 21 -10.70 -1.87 7.71
CA ARG A 21 -11.15 -3.06 8.44
C ARG A 21 -12.64 -3.13 8.72
N GLU A 22 -13.27 -1.98 8.94
CA GLU A 22 -14.65 -1.90 9.40
C GLU A 22 -15.66 -2.20 8.29
N GLU A 23 -15.25 -2.05 7.03
CA GLU A 23 -16.11 -2.16 5.85
C GLU A 23 -15.89 -3.46 5.04
N ALA A 24 -14.86 -4.24 5.37
CA ALA A 24 -14.47 -5.40 4.56
C ALA A 24 -15.44 -6.57 4.69
N GLU A 25 -16.42 -6.65 3.79
CA GLU A 25 -17.07 -7.91 3.44
C GLU A 25 -16.07 -8.83 2.73
N PHE A 26 -16.27 -10.14 2.79
CA PHE A 26 -15.32 -11.13 2.26
C PHE A 26 -15.03 -10.98 0.76
N GLU A 27 -15.94 -10.35 0.02
CA GLU A 27 -15.86 -10.20 -1.44
C GLU A 27 -15.05 -8.96 -1.89
N HIS A 28 -14.78 -8.00 -0.98
CA HIS A 28 -14.10 -6.76 -1.30
C HIS A 28 -12.99 -6.45 -0.29
N MET A 29 -11.87 -7.20 -0.38
CA MET A 29 -10.76 -7.06 0.56
C MET A 29 -9.70 -6.05 0.12
N VAL A 30 -9.77 -5.61 -1.12
CA VAL A 30 -8.75 -4.76 -1.74
C VAL A 30 -9.43 -3.72 -2.61
N ASP A 31 -9.06 -2.47 -2.42
CA ASP A 31 -9.44 -1.37 -3.29
C ASP A 31 -8.38 -1.13 -4.36
N SER A 32 -8.73 -0.42 -5.41
CA SER A 32 -7.84 -0.11 -6.52
C SER A 32 -7.71 1.39 -6.74
N LEU A 33 -6.47 1.83 -6.92
CA LEU A 33 -6.15 3.20 -7.30
C LEU A 33 -5.58 3.17 -8.72
N LEU A 34 -6.26 3.82 -9.66
CA LEU A 34 -5.76 4.00 -11.01
C LEU A 34 -4.97 5.31 -11.09
N ILE A 35 -3.71 5.21 -11.44
CA ILE A 35 -2.81 6.35 -11.55
C ILE A 35 -2.45 6.56 -13.01
N LEU A 36 -2.72 7.75 -13.51
CA LEU A 36 -2.39 8.17 -14.87
C LEU A 36 -1.37 9.31 -14.79
N GLN A 37 -0.22 9.15 -15.41
CA GLN A 37 0.78 10.22 -15.52
C GLN A 37 1.03 10.58 -16.97
N ARG A 38 1.07 11.89 -17.25
CA ARG A 38 1.50 12.45 -18.51
C ARG A 38 2.32 13.71 -18.24
N GLU A 39 3.54 13.77 -18.81
CA GLU A 39 4.47 14.93 -18.75
C GLU A 39 4.44 15.67 -17.39
N HIS A 40 3.49 16.57 -17.21
CA HIS A 40 3.37 17.45 -16.04
C HIS A 40 2.10 17.23 -15.22
N SER A 41 1.41 16.11 -15.42
CA SER A 41 0.13 15.85 -14.74
C SER A 41 0.06 14.42 -14.23
N VAL A 42 -0.36 14.28 -12.98
CA VAL A 42 -0.71 13.00 -12.37
C VAL A 42 -2.19 13.04 -11.98
N ILE A 43 -2.95 12.06 -12.43
CA ILE A 43 -4.36 11.89 -12.10
C ILE A 43 -4.48 10.60 -11.31
N ILE A 44 -5.06 10.67 -10.13
CA ILE A 44 -5.35 9.52 -9.28
C ILE A 44 -6.85 9.34 -9.24
N ILE A 45 -7.33 8.17 -9.61
CA ILE A 45 -8.73 7.79 -9.60
C ILE A 45 -8.89 6.69 -8.55
N THR A 46 -9.77 6.92 -7.59
CA THR A 46 -10.11 5.98 -6.51
C THR A 46 -11.64 5.85 -6.41
N GLU A 47 -12.12 4.70 -5.98
CA GLU A 47 -13.54 4.47 -5.72
C GLU A 47 -13.97 5.13 -4.41
N ASP A 48 -13.11 5.10 -3.40
CA ASP A 48 -13.37 5.67 -2.08
C ASP A 48 -12.44 6.87 -1.77
N LYS A 49 -12.79 7.62 -0.73
CA LYS A 49 -11.97 8.72 -0.21
C LYS A 49 -10.86 8.16 0.65
N GLU A 50 -9.75 7.81 0.03
CA GLU A 50 -8.56 7.42 0.74
C GLU A 50 -7.89 8.65 1.37
N ASP A 51 -7.95 8.76 2.68
CA ASP A 51 -7.41 9.92 3.41
C ASP A 51 -5.92 10.15 3.13
N PHE A 52 -5.13 9.08 2.97
CA PHE A 52 -3.71 9.20 2.63
C PHE A 52 -3.49 9.84 1.24
N VAL A 53 -4.39 9.64 0.28
CA VAL A 53 -4.33 10.29 -1.03
C VAL A 53 -4.50 11.79 -0.87
N LEU A 54 -5.46 12.20 -0.05
CA LEU A 54 -5.71 13.62 0.22
C LEU A 54 -4.56 14.26 1.01
N GLU A 55 -3.97 13.55 1.96
CA GLU A 55 -2.79 13.99 2.71
C GLU A 55 -1.59 14.15 1.77
N PHE A 56 -1.31 13.14 0.95
CA PHE A 56 -0.24 13.22 -0.05
C PHE A 56 -0.42 14.40 -1.00
N LEU A 57 -1.64 14.63 -1.51
CA LEU A 57 -1.91 15.77 -2.41
C LEU A 57 -1.68 17.12 -1.73
N LYS A 58 -1.95 17.26 -0.42
CA LYS A 58 -1.64 18.48 0.34
C LYS A 58 -0.12 18.69 0.45
N ASP A 59 0.64 17.61 0.63
CA ASP A 59 2.10 17.68 0.74
C ASP A 59 2.77 17.93 -0.62
N CYS A 60 2.21 17.42 -1.72
CA CYS A 60 2.67 17.69 -3.09
C CYS A 60 2.63 19.17 -3.47
N GLN A 61 1.80 20.01 -2.83
CA GLN A 61 1.77 21.45 -3.07
C GLN A 61 3.06 22.17 -2.63
N LYS A 62 3.97 21.46 -1.98
CA LYS A 62 5.20 21.99 -1.39
C LYS A 62 6.49 21.68 -2.15
N GLU A 63 6.47 21.56 -3.50
CA GLU A 63 7.69 21.43 -4.33
C GLU A 63 8.18 20.00 -4.68
N LEU A 64 7.30 19.11 -5.08
CA LEU A 64 7.75 17.87 -5.71
C LEU A 64 7.99 18.09 -7.23
N LYS A 65 9.11 17.61 -7.73
CA LYS A 65 9.32 17.50 -9.20
C LYS A 65 8.34 16.47 -9.76
N ASN A 66 7.75 16.76 -10.91
CA ASN A 66 6.74 15.89 -11.53
C ASN A 66 7.21 14.45 -11.72
N GLU A 67 8.50 14.25 -12.01
CA GLU A 67 9.11 12.94 -12.21
C GLU A 67 9.13 12.10 -10.92
N GLU A 68 9.20 12.76 -9.77
CA GLU A 68 9.28 12.11 -8.46
C GLU A 68 7.90 11.85 -7.84
N ILE A 69 6.84 12.52 -8.30
CA ILE A 69 5.50 12.44 -7.70
C ILE A 69 5.03 10.99 -7.63
N LEU A 70 5.21 10.23 -8.70
CA LEU A 70 4.75 8.86 -8.78
C LEU A 70 5.44 7.94 -7.77
N VAL A 71 6.77 8.02 -7.71
CA VAL A 71 7.59 7.23 -6.77
C VAL A 71 7.26 7.61 -5.34
N ASN A 72 7.11 8.90 -5.06
CA ASN A 72 6.77 9.41 -3.73
C ASN A 72 5.34 9.01 -3.32
N PHE A 73 4.39 9.00 -4.25
CA PHE A 73 3.03 8.54 -4.00
C PHE A 73 3.00 7.06 -3.58
N ILE A 74 3.68 6.18 -4.32
CA ILE A 74 3.74 4.76 -3.98
C ILE A 74 4.46 4.56 -2.63
N ASN A 75 5.52 5.35 -2.35
CA ASN A 75 6.17 5.34 -1.04
C ASN A 75 5.21 5.72 0.10
N ALA A 76 4.38 6.74 -0.10
CA ALA A 76 3.38 7.15 0.89
C ALA A 76 2.33 6.05 1.13
N ALA A 77 1.86 5.40 0.07
CA ALA A 77 0.94 4.27 0.17
C ALA A 77 1.53 3.10 0.95
N LEU A 78 2.77 2.67 0.63
CA LEU A 78 3.46 1.61 1.36
C LEU A 78 3.76 1.98 2.81
N ALA A 79 4.09 3.24 3.08
CA ALA A 79 4.30 3.73 4.45
C ALA A 79 3.00 3.63 5.26
N LYS A 80 1.87 4.01 4.67
CA LYS A 80 0.56 3.88 5.30
C LYS A 80 0.19 2.43 5.57
N MET A 81 0.37 1.54 4.60
CA MET A 81 0.16 0.09 4.79
C MET A 81 1.04 -0.46 5.92
N THR A 82 2.28 0.02 6.04
CA THR A 82 3.21 -0.39 7.09
C THR A 82 2.75 0.10 8.46
N GLU A 83 2.30 1.35 8.56
CA GLU A 83 1.72 1.91 9.79
C GLU A 83 0.50 1.10 10.25
N ASP A 84 -0.40 0.78 9.33
CA ASP A 84 -1.60 0.00 9.65
C ASP A 84 -1.25 -1.44 10.04
N ALA A 85 -0.26 -2.05 9.38
CA ALA A 85 0.26 -3.35 9.80
C ALA A 85 0.90 -3.31 11.20
N GLN A 86 1.57 -2.22 11.57
CA GLN A 86 2.13 -2.07 12.93
C GLN A 86 1.04 -1.97 14.00
N LYS A 87 -0.09 -1.35 13.73
CA LYS A 87 -1.24 -1.30 14.65
C LYS A 87 -1.78 -2.69 14.99
N ILE A 88 -1.67 -3.64 14.06
CA ILE A 88 -2.06 -5.04 14.29
C ILE A 88 -1.28 -5.66 15.45
N ARG A 89 -0.01 -5.33 15.60
CA ARG A 89 0.79 -5.82 16.73
C ARG A 89 0.17 -5.46 18.07
N ASP A 90 -0.22 -4.21 18.22
CA ASP A 90 -0.80 -3.72 19.49
C ASP A 90 -2.14 -4.39 19.76
N GLU A 91 -2.89 -4.69 18.71
CA GLU A 91 -4.16 -5.41 18.84
C GLU A 91 -3.96 -6.89 19.19
N ILE A 92 -2.96 -7.56 18.60
CA ILE A 92 -2.59 -8.93 18.98
C ILE A 92 -2.25 -8.98 20.47
N ILE A 93 -1.43 -8.05 20.98
CA ILE A 93 -1.07 -7.99 22.40
C ILE A 93 -2.29 -7.78 23.27
N LYS A 94 -3.23 -6.92 22.87
CA LYS A 94 -4.50 -6.72 23.61
C LYS A 94 -5.36 -7.99 23.62
N LEU A 95 -5.43 -8.70 22.50
CA LEU A 95 -6.16 -9.96 22.40
C LEU A 95 -5.57 -11.03 23.29
N GLU A 96 -4.25 -11.21 23.27
CA GLU A 96 -3.55 -12.15 24.14
C GLU A 96 -3.81 -11.85 25.63
N THR A 97 -3.73 -10.58 26.03
CA THR A 97 -4.03 -10.14 27.39
C THR A 97 -5.47 -10.48 27.76
N SER A 98 -6.41 -10.16 26.88
CA SER A 98 -7.84 -10.42 27.13
C SER A 98 -8.17 -11.91 27.21
N ILE A 99 -7.51 -12.76 26.40
CA ILE A 99 -7.65 -14.22 26.46
C ILE A 99 -7.12 -14.75 27.79
N ASN A 100 -5.99 -14.25 28.26
CA ASN A 100 -5.37 -14.67 29.51
C ASN A 100 -6.20 -14.29 30.73
N GLU A 101 -6.83 -13.11 30.70
CA GLU A 101 -7.63 -12.61 31.84
C GLU A 101 -9.03 -13.18 31.87
N ASN A 102 -9.71 -13.28 30.73
CA ASN A 102 -11.13 -13.55 30.64
C ASN A 102 -11.46 -14.89 29.95
N GLY A 103 -10.44 -15.59 29.44
CA GLY A 103 -10.63 -16.78 28.62
C GLY A 103 -11.13 -16.46 27.20
N PRO A 104 -11.17 -17.47 26.33
CA PRO A 104 -11.59 -17.30 24.94
C PRO A 104 -13.10 -17.00 24.86
N THR A 105 -13.47 -15.91 24.19
CA THR A 105 -14.86 -15.51 23.94
C THR A 105 -15.16 -15.47 22.45
N ARG A 106 -16.45 -15.52 22.08
CA ARG A 106 -16.89 -15.37 20.68
C ARG A 106 -16.45 -14.02 20.08
N SER A 107 -16.48 -12.96 20.89
CA SER A 107 -16.05 -11.62 20.46
C SER A 107 -14.56 -11.61 20.10
N LEU A 108 -13.70 -12.20 20.94
CA LEU A 108 -12.27 -12.30 20.69
C LEU A 108 -11.97 -13.13 19.43
N PHE A 109 -12.71 -14.21 19.22
CA PHE A 109 -12.58 -14.99 17.98
C PHE A 109 -12.93 -14.17 16.73
N THR A 110 -13.99 -13.36 16.78
CA THR A 110 -14.35 -12.45 15.68
C THR A 110 -13.26 -11.44 15.39
N GLN A 111 -12.64 -10.87 16.43
CA GLN A 111 -11.53 -9.92 16.26
C GLN A 111 -10.30 -10.59 15.62
N VAL A 112 -9.95 -11.81 16.04
CA VAL A 112 -8.86 -12.58 15.40
C VAL A 112 -9.15 -12.81 13.91
N LEU A 113 -10.38 -13.15 13.54
CA LEU A 113 -10.76 -13.33 12.13
C LEU A 113 -10.65 -12.03 11.33
N GLN A 114 -11.02 -10.89 11.90
CA GLN A 114 -10.87 -9.58 11.26
C GLN A 114 -9.39 -9.24 11.02
N LEU A 115 -8.53 -9.48 12.01
CA LEU A 115 -7.08 -9.31 11.85
C LEU A 115 -6.52 -10.19 10.73
N LYS A 116 -6.90 -11.47 10.71
CA LYS A 116 -6.49 -12.39 9.65
C LYS A 116 -6.93 -11.94 8.26
N LYS A 117 -8.16 -11.49 8.13
CA LYS A 117 -8.67 -10.97 6.85
C LYS A 117 -7.81 -9.79 6.36
N TYR A 118 -7.52 -8.84 7.23
CA TYR A 118 -6.70 -7.70 6.87
C TYR A 118 -5.28 -8.10 6.46
N LEU A 119 -4.64 -9.04 7.16
CA LEU A 119 -3.32 -9.56 6.78
C LEU A 119 -3.35 -10.28 5.42
N ILE A 120 -4.47 -10.95 5.10
CA ILE A 120 -4.67 -11.55 3.78
C ILE A 120 -4.80 -10.46 2.72
N SER A 121 -5.60 -9.41 2.96
CA SER A 121 -5.73 -8.29 2.01
C SER A 121 -4.39 -7.61 1.72
N LEU A 122 -3.57 -7.36 2.75
CA LEU A 122 -2.20 -6.89 2.56
C LEU A 122 -1.38 -7.82 1.65
N SER A 123 -1.49 -9.13 1.88
CA SER A 123 -0.73 -10.11 1.07
C SER A 123 -1.16 -10.11 -0.41
N LEU A 124 -2.43 -9.81 -0.69
CA LEU A 124 -2.94 -9.73 -2.07
C LEU A 124 -2.40 -8.52 -2.85
N THR A 125 -1.94 -7.47 -2.17
CA THR A 125 -1.37 -6.29 -2.84
C THR A 125 0.07 -6.50 -3.28
N TYR A 126 0.83 -7.37 -2.61
CA TYR A 126 2.29 -7.49 -2.79
C TYR A 126 2.74 -7.82 -4.21
N ASP A 127 2.03 -8.69 -4.91
CA ASP A 127 2.35 -9.03 -6.30
C ASP A 127 2.17 -7.83 -7.24
N SER A 128 1.20 -6.96 -6.94
CA SER A 128 0.98 -5.72 -7.67
C SER A 128 2.10 -4.72 -7.39
N ASP A 129 2.47 -4.57 -6.13
CA ASP A 129 3.49 -3.64 -5.68
C ASP A 129 4.89 -4.03 -6.22
N ASP A 130 5.22 -5.33 -6.20
CA ASP A 130 6.45 -5.84 -6.84
C ASP A 130 6.52 -5.45 -8.32
N LYS A 131 5.43 -5.63 -9.06
CA LYS A 131 5.38 -5.31 -10.50
C LYS A 131 5.52 -3.80 -10.76
N ILE A 132 5.01 -2.96 -9.87
CA ILE A 132 5.19 -1.50 -9.95
C ILE A 132 6.66 -1.15 -9.73
N ILE A 133 7.31 -1.76 -8.74
CA ILE A 133 8.73 -1.54 -8.45
C ILE A 133 9.61 -2.02 -9.64
N GLU A 134 9.32 -3.19 -10.18
CA GLU A 134 10.01 -3.71 -11.37
C GLU A 134 9.82 -2.78 -12.58
N PHE A 135 8.63 -2.25 -12.77
CA PHE A 135 8.36 -1.26 -13.81
C PHE A 135 9.23 -0.01 -13.63
N PHE A 136 9.29 0.56 -12.44
CA PHE A 136 10.16 1.71 -12.16
C PHE A 136 11.64 1.41 -12.41
N LYS A 137 12.11 0.23 -12.01
CA LYS A 137 13.49 -0.20 -12.25
C LYS A 137 13.82 -0.29 -13.73
N ARG A 138 12.90 -0.79 -14.55
CA ARG A 138 13.09 -0.96 -15.99
C ARG A 138 12.99 0.34 -16.74
N GLU A 139 12.02 1.18 -16.42
CA GLU A 139 11.66 2.37 -17.19
C GLU A 139 12.31 3.66 -16.65
N LYS A 140 13.38 3.56 -15.85
CA LYS A 140 14.08 4.70 -15.23
C LYS A 140 14.37 5.85 -16.19
N LYS A 141 14.84 5.51 -17.42
CA LYS A 141 15.18 6.50 -18.43
C LYS A 141 13.96 7.17 -19.04
N ALA A 142 12.90 6.40 -19.27
CA ALA A 142 11.63 6.92 -19.80
C ALA A 142 10.91 7.81 -18.79
N LEU A 143 11.12 7.55 -17.50
CA LEU A 143 10.57 8.32 -16.38
C LEU A 143 11.42 9.58 -16.04
N ASN A 144 12.56 9.78 -16.69
CA ASN A 144 13.52 10.86 -16.40
C ASN A 144 13.91 10.96 -14.91
N LEU A 145 13.97 9.83 -14.21
CA LEU A 145 14.29 9.79 -12.78
C LEU A 145 15.77 10.15 -12.56
N ASP A 146 15.99 11.17 -11.76
CA ASP A 146 17.33 11.57 -11.29
C ASP A 146 17.82 10.65 -10.15
N GLU A 147 18.91 11.02 -9.49
CA GLU A 147 19.46 10.26 -8.36
C GLU A 147 18.48 10.12 -7.19
N ASN A 148 17.65 11.15 -6.95
CA ASN A 148 16.64 11.11 -5.90
C ASN A 148 15.52 10.12 -6.23
N GLY A 149 15.04 10.14 -7.48
CA GLY A 149 14.05 9.16 -7.97
C GLY A 149 14.60 7.73 -7.89
N HIS A 150 15.90 7.55 -8.16
CA HIS A 150 16.56 6.26 -8.01
C HIS A 150 16.62 5.80 -6.55
N SER A 151 17.01 6.69 -5.64
CA SER A 151 16.98 6.43 -4.20
C SER A 151 15.56 6.11 -3.71
N GLY A 152 14.55 6.81 -4.25
CA GLY A 152 13.14 6.55 -3.97
C GLY A 152 12.71 5.12 -4.34
N ILE A 153 13.18 4.58 -5.48
CA ILE A 153 12.86 3.20 -5.88
C ILE A 153 13.50 2.17 -4.92
N ILE A 154 14.74 2.40 -4.48
CA ILE A 154 15.39 1.54 -3.49
C ILE A 154 14.59 1.53 -2.20
N LYS A 155 14.15 2.70 -1.74
CA LYS A 155 13.31 2.82 -0.56
C LYS A 155 11.96 2.11 -0.69
N LEU A 156 11.35 2.13 -1.88
CA LEU A 156 10.14 1.36 -2.17
C LEU A 156 10.35 -0.14 -1.95
N GLU A 157 11.44 -0.68 -2.46
CA GLU A 157 11.78 -2.09 -2.32
C GLU A 157 11.99 -2.49 -0.85
N GLU A 158 12.75 -1.68 -0.12
CA GLU A 158 13.00 -1.89 1.31
C GLU A 158 11.71 -1.82 2.15
N ASN A 159 10.84 -0.86 1.84
CA ASN A 159 9.55 -0.71 2.51
C ASN A 159 8.63 -1.91 2.26
N LEU A 160 8.53 -2.36 1.00
CA LEU A 160 7.73 -3.52 0.65
C LEU A 160 8.26 -4.81 1.29
N ASP A 161 9.57 -5.01 1.29
CA ASP A 161 10.22 -6.15 1.95
C ASP A 161 9.95 -6.16 3.46
N SER A 162 10.00 -5.00 4.10
CA SER A 162 9.69 -4.84 5.51
C SER A 162 8.23 -5.16 5.82
N LEU A 163 7.31 -4.68 5.00
CA LEU A 163 5.88 -4.95 5.11
C LEU A 163 5.58 -6.44 4.94
N LYS A 164 6.18 -7.11 3.95
CA LYS A 164 6.05 -8.57 3.75
C LYS A 164 6.51 -9.36 4.98
N LYS A 165 7.66 -9.00 5.55
CA LYS A 165 8.21 -9.66 6.76
C LYS A 165 7.29 -9.48 7.96
N LEU A 166 6.77 -8.27 8.18
CA LEU A 166 5.80 -7.96 9.24
C LEU A 166 4.54 -8.81 9.09
N THR A 167 3.93 -8.81 7.91
CA THR A 167 2.71 -9.57 7.63
C THR A 167 2.91 -11.07 7.84
N GLN A 168 4.04 -11.61 7.39
CA GLN A 168 4.37 -13.02 7.61
C GLN A 168 4.54 -13.36 9.10
N ALA A 169 5.19 -12.47 9.86
CA ALA A 169 5.35 -12.66 11.29
C ALA A 169 3.98 -12.69 11.99
N TYR A 170 3.10 -11.74 11.71
CA TYR A 170 1.77 -11.68 12.32
C TYR A 170 0.85 -12.84 11.92
N ASN A 171 0.92 -13.28 10.66
CA ASN A 171 0.18 -14.48 10.21
C ASN A 171 0.59 -15.76 10.93
N ARG A 172 1.81 -15.83 11.44
CA ARG A 172 2.27 -16.99 12.25
C ARG A 172 1.80 -16.89 13.69
N TYR A 173 1.54 -15.69 14.18
CA TYR A 173 1.08 -15.45 15.54
C TYR A 173 -0.42 -15.71 15.72
N LEU A 174 -1.24 -15.39 14.74
CA LEU A 174 -2.70 -15.57 14.72
C LEU A 174 -3.09 -16.95 14.18
#